data_b2c2edbd072c54e9472b2246d3c8be53
#
_entry.id   b2c2edbd072c54e9472b2246d3c8be53
#
_cell.length_a   1.000
_cell.length_b   1.000
_cell.length_c   1.000
_cell.angle_alpha   90.00
_cell.angle_beta   90.00
_cell.angle_gamma   90.00
#
_symmetry.space_group_name_H-M   'P 1'
#
loop_
_entity.id
_entity.type
_entity.pdbx_description
1 polymer ?
#
loop_
_entity_poly.entity_id
_entity_poly.type
_entity_poly.pdbx_seq_one_letter_code
_entity_poly.pdbx_strand_id
1 'polypeptide(L)'
;DPRTGTTVAQKLVDDNVKGMLGHFNSGTTIPASRIYANAGIPEIAMATAPEYTTQGYKTAFRMMTSDTQQGSVAGEFAVKTLKMKKIAIVDDRTAYGQGLADQFEKAAKASGATIVDREYANDKAVDFKAILTKIKSLNPDLVYYGGADSQAGPMVKQMKTLGMRAPLMAGEMVKTDTFLKIAGTAADGTVASLAGLPLDEMPGGAAYVAKYKARFNEDVQTYSPYAYDGAMAMFAAMKSANSTDPAKYLPLLAKTGMAGVTSKQLAYDSKGDLKNGGITLYKVVDGKWTTLQSVGGK
;
A
#
# COMPACT_ATOMS: atom_id res chain seq x y z
N ASP A 1 11.98 8.76 -6.31
CA ASP A 1 11.93 9.88 -7.28
C ASP A 1 11.43 9.36 -8.64
N PRO A 2 10.34 9.91 -9.23
CA PRO A 2 9.75 9.44 -10.49
C PRO A 2 10.72 9.52 -11.68
N ARG A 3 11.55 10.55 -11.77
CA ARG A 3 12.53 10.73 -12.86
C ARG A 3 13.61 9.66 -12.80
N THR A 4 14.16 9.43 -11.62
CA THR A 4 15.13 8.35 -11.40
C THR A 4 14.49 7.00 -11.72
N GLY A 5 13.23 6.77 -11.33
CA GLY A 5 12.49 5.56 -11.65
C GLY A 5 12.37 5.30 -13.16
N THR A 6 12.06 6.33 -13.96
CA THR A 6 12.00 6.20 -15.43
C THR A 6 13.36 5.95 -16.05
N THR A 7 14.41 6.60 -15.56
CA THR A 7 15.80 6.37 -16.02
C THR A 7 16.24 4.92 -15.76
N VAL A 8 15.94 4.40 -14.56
CA VAL A 8 16.25 3.00 -14.21
C VAL A 8 15.42 2.03 -15.05
N ALA A 9 14.14 2.33 -15.28
CA ALA A 9 13.29 1.49 -16.13
C ALA A 9 13.85 1.41 -17.56
N GLN A 10 14.25 2.54 -18.15
CA GLN A 10 14.87 2.53 -19.48
C GLN A 10 16.16 1.70 -19.49
N LYS A 11 17.03 1.88 -18.50
CA LYS A 11 18.25 1.09 -18.39
C LYS A 11 17.95 -0.41 -18.33
N LEU A 12 16.96 -0.85 -17.55
CA LEU A 12 16.57 -2.27 -17.47
C LEU A 12 16.04 -2.80 -18.81
N VAL A 13 15.31 -1.97 -19.58
CA VAL A 13 14.90 -2.33 -20.94
C VAL A 13 16.13 -2.49 -21.85
N ASP A 14 17.07 -1.56 -21.79
CA ASP A 14 18.32 -1.60 -22.59
C ASP A 14 19.19 -2.81 -22.22
N ASP A 15 19.19 -3.20 -20.94
CA ASP A 15 19.83 -4.42 -20.43
C ASP A 15 19.07 -5.71 -20.81
N ASN A 16 17.97 -5.59 -21.58
CA ASN A 16 17.19 -6.71 -22.12
C ASN A 16 16.60 -7.65 -21.04
N VAL A 17 16.15 -7.08 -19.90
CA VAL A 17 15.46 -7.86 -18.87
C VAL A 17 14.18 -8.51 -19.42
N LYS A 18 13.81 -9.67 -18.89
CA LYS A 18 12.69 -10.45 -19.40
C LYS A 18 11.43 -10.30 -18.57
N GLY A 19 11.48 -9.60 -17.45
CA GLY A 19 10.37 -9.29 -16.57
C GLY A 19 10.83 -8.36 -15.47
N MET A 20 9.92 -7.62 -14.86
CA MET A 20 10.20 -6.69 -13.77
C MET A 20 9.37 -7.03 -12.55
N LEU A 21 10.03 -7.18 -11.40
CA LEU A 21 9.40 -7.26 -10.09
C LEU A 21 9.67 -5.95 -9.33
N GLY A 22 8.70 -5.12 -9.25
CA GLY A 22 8.75 -3.71 -8.80
C GLY A 22 7.97 -2.84 -9.79
N HIS A 23 7.94 -1.52 -9.67
CA HIS A 23 8.58 -0.79 -8.58
C HIS A 23 7.72 -0.83 -7.29
N PHE A 24 8.21 -0.20 -6.22
CA PHE A 24 7.49 -0.18 -4.95
C PHE A 24 6.48 0.97 -4.90
N ASN A 25 6.93 2.21 -5.08
CA ASN A 25 6.10 3.40 -4.95
C ASN A 25 5.27 3.68 -6.21
N SER A 26 4.00 4.07 -6.05
CA SER A 26 3.10 4.42 -7.15
C SER A 26 3.67 5.53 -8.04
N GLY A 27 4.29 6.56 -7.44
CA GLY A 27 4.91 7.67 -8.16
C GLY A 27 6.08 7.27 -9.07
N THR A 28 6.77 6.16 -8.79
CA THR A 28 7.82 5.60 -9.67
C THR A 28 7.25 4.58 -10.64
N THR A 29 6.32 3.73 -10.20
CA THR A 29 5.72 2.65 -10.99
C THR A 29 4.90 3.19 -12.17
N ILE A 30 4.01 4.16 -11.92
CA ILE A 30 3.10 4.69 -12.95
C ILE A 30 3.87 5.18 -14.20
N PRO A 31 4.87 6.07 -14.11
CA PRO A 31 5.62 6.48 -15.29
C PRO A 31 6.54 5.40 -15.85
N ALA A 32 7.11 4.52 -15.01
CA ALA A 32 7.97 3.42 -15.45
C ALA A 32 7.20 2.35 -16.23
N SER A 33 5.95 2.07 -15.86
CA SER A 33 5.11 1.06 -16.52
C SER A 33 4.90 1.31 -18.01
N ARG A 34 4.88 2.57 -18.44
CA ARG A 34 4.83 2.95 -19.86
C ARG A 34 6.09 2.46 -20.61
N ILE A 35 7.25 2.56 -19.98
CA ILE A 35 8.53 2.17 -20.59
C ILE A 35 8.55 0.64 -20.77
N TYR A 36 8.17 -0.12 -19.74
CA TYR A 36 8.07 -1.57 -19.83
C TYR A 36 6.98 -2.01 -20.81
N ALA A 37 5.83 -1.34 -20.84
CA ALA A 37 4.76 -1.64 -21.78
C ALA A 37 5.18 -1.47 -23.24
N ASN A 38 5.90 -0.37 -23.56
CA ASN A 38 6.42 -0.13 -24.91
C ASN A 38 7.44 -1.20 -25.34
N ALA A 39 8.18 -1.77 -24.40
CA ALA A 39 9.13 -2.86 -24.65
C ALA A 39 8.49 -4.25 -24.55
N GLY A 40 7.20 -4.36 -24.22
CA GLY A 40 6.48 -5.61 -24.05
C GLY A 40 6.91 -6.42 -22.83
N ILE A 41 7.58 -5.80 -21.85
CA ILE A 41 8.10 -6.45 -20.64
C ILE A 41 7.03 -6.46 -19.54
N PRO A 42 6.61 -7.62 -19.03
CA PRO A 42 5.70 -7.71 -17.89
C PRO A 42 6.31 -7.13 -16.61
N GLU A 43 5.53 -6.32 -15.90
CA GLU A 43 5.87 -5.72 -14.63
C GLU A 43 4.85 -6.17 -13.58
N ILE A 44 5.32 -6.72 -12.46
CA ILE A 44 4.50 -7.02 -11.28
C ILE A 44 4.94 -6.08 -10.16
N ALA A 45 4.12 -5.06 -9.86
CA ALA A 45 4.47 -3.99 -8.93
C ALA A 45 3.76 -4.10 -7.58
N MET A 46 4.35 -3.46 -6.56
CA MET A 46 3.70 -3.24 -5.26
C MET A 46 2.84 -1.99 -5.22
N ALA A 47 2.95 -1.11 -6.21
CA ALA A 47 2.20 0.13 -6.28
C ALA A 47 0.70 -0.10 -6.14
N THR A 48 0.05 0.64 -5.24
CA THR A 48 -1.36 0.45 -4.89
C THR A 48 -2.30 1.46 -5.55
N ALA A 49 -1.78 2.57 -6.10
CA ALA A 49 -2.60 3.58 -6.78
C ALA A 49 -3.37 2.99 -7.98
N PRO A 50 -4.68 3.29 -8.10
CA PRO A 50 -5.52 2.73 -9.18
C PRO A 50 -5.00 3.04 -10.59
N GLU A 51 -4.34 4.18 -10.78
CA GLU A 51 -3.82 4.64 -12.06
C GLU A 51 -2.84 3.64 -12.68
N TYR A 52 -2.09 2.89 -11.87
CA TYR A 52 -1.11 1.93 -12.37
C TYR A 52 -1.72 0.92 -13.35
N THR A 53 -2.84 0.31 -12.98
CA THR A 53 -3.50 -0.72 -13.80
C THR A 53 -4.60 -0.18 -14.71
N THR A 54 -5.03 1.09 -14.53
CA THR A 54 -6.06 1.71 -15.37
C THR A 54 -5.50 2.43 -16.60
N GLN A 55 -4.18 2.52 -16.78
CA GLN A 55 -3.54 3.03 -17.99
C GLN A 55 -3.78 2.16 -19.23
N GLY A 56 -4.28 0.92 -19.05
CA GLY A 56 -4.59 0.00 -20.14
C GLY A 56 -3.42 -0.85 -20.65
N TYR A 57 -2.26 -0.84 -19.96
CA TYR A 57 -1.11 -1.67 -20.30
C TYR A 57 -1.35 -3.12 -19.93
N LYS A 58 -1.25 -4.02 -20.91
CA LYS A 58 -1.43 -5.47 -20.70
C LYS A 58 -0.25 -6.11 -19.95
N THR A 59 0.85 -5.39 -19.82
CA THR A 59 2.07 -5.80 -19.12
C THR A 59 2.05 -5.47 -17.63
N ALA A 60 1.10 -4.65 -17.16
CA ALA A 60 1.05 -4.17 -15.78
C ALA A 60 0.21 -5.11 -14.90
N PHE A 61 0.82 -5.61 -13.82
CA PHE A 61 0.20 -6.46 -12.80
C PHE A 61 0.51 -5.94 -11.41
N ARG A 62 -0.43 -6.09 -10.46
CA ARG A 62 -0.27 -5.67 -9.08
C ARG A 62 -0.19 -6.88 -8.15
N MET A 63 0.76 -6.89 -7.23
CA MET A 63 0.88 -7.96 -6.23
C MET A 63 0.21 -7.64 -4.89
N MET A 64 -0.40 -6.47 -4.76
CA MET A 64 -1.13 -6.03 -3.57
C MET A 64 -2.54 -5.56 -3.92
N THR A 65 -3.39 -5.38 -2.91
CA THR A 65 -4.73 -4.81 -3.09
C THR A 65 -4.64 -3.33 -3.44
N SER A 66 -5.54 -2.85 -4.30
CA SER A 66 -5.52 -1.45 -4.74
C SER A 66 -6.02 -0.46 -3.69
N ASP A 67 -5.59 0.81 -3.81
CA ASP A 67 -6.04 1.90 -2.94
C ASP A 67 -7.54 2.18 -3.05
N THR A 68 -8.17 1.83 -4.16
CA THR A 68 -9.64 1.91 -4.27
C THR A 68 -10.31 1.06 -3.20
N GLN A 69 -9.88 -0.18 -3.03
CA GLN A 69 -10.42 -1.07 -2.00
C GLN A 69 -9.92 -0.65 -0.62
N GLN A 70 -8.63 -0.33 -0.49
CA GLN A 70 -8.05 0.07 0.79
C GLN A 70 -8.70 1.33 1.36
N GLY A 71 -8.82 2.39 0.56
CA GLY A 71 -9.46 3.64 0.96
C GLY A 71 -10.94 3.45 1.28
N SER A 72 -11.64 2.60 0.50
CA SER A 72 -13.05 2.28 0.77
C SER A 72 -13.22 1.62 2.14
N VAL A 73 -12.46 0.56 2.42
CA VAL A 73 -12.53 -0.15 3.71
C VAL A 73 -12.13 0.77 4.86
N ALA A 74 -11.06 1.56 4.71
CA ALA A 74 -10.59 2.48 5.73
C ALA A 74 -11.60 3.60 6.03
N GLY A 75 -12.20 4.21 4.99
CA GLY A 75 -13.20 5.26 5.14
C GLY A 75 -14.49 4.74 5.80
N GLU A 76 -14.98 3.59 5.36
CA GLU A 76 -16.14 2.95 5.99
C GLU A 76 -15.87 2.57 7.45
N PHE A 77 -14.72 2.01 7.74
CA PHE A 77 -14.32 1.64 9.10
C PHE A 77 -14.25 2.86 10.02
N ALA A 78 -13.62 3.95 9.56
CA ALA A 78 -13.55 5.20 10.33
C ALA A 78 -14.94 5.70 10.73
N VAL A 79 -15.91 5.67 9.81
CA VAL A 79 -17.24 6.22 10.06
C VAL A 79 -18.16 5.22 10.74
N LYS A 80 -18.25 3.99 10.21
CA LYS A 80 -19.23 3.01 10.69
C LYS A 80 -18.80 2.30 11.96
N THR A 81 -17.49 2.05 12.14
CA THR A 81 -16.94 1.32 13.29
C THR A 81 -16.41 2.28 14.37
N LEU A 82 -15.49 3.18 13.98
CA LEU A 82 -14.91 4.14 14.93
C LEU A 82 -15.84 5.33 15.25
N LYS A 83 -16.98 5.47 14.53
CA LYS A 83 -17.99 6.53 14.73
C LYS A 83 -17.47 7.95 14.52
N MET A 84 -16.43 8.12 13.69
CA MET A 84 -15.86 9.42 13.36
C MET A 84 -16.78 10.20 12.43
N LYS A 85 -17.15 11.42 12.81
CA LYS A 85 -18.09 12.27 12.06
C LYS A 85 -17.40 13.45 11.38
N LYS A 86 -16.41 14.05 12.03
CA LYS A 86 -15.63 15.17 11.54
C LYS A 86 -14.20 14.70 11.26
N ILE A 87 -13.78 14.70 10.02
CA ILE A 87 -12.48 14.16 9.61
C ILE A 87 -11.69 15.27 8.92
N ALA A 88 -10.46 15.50 9.38
CA ALA A 88 -9.48 16.28 8.64
C ALA A 88 -8.56 15.35 7.89
N ILE A 89 -8.12 15.74 6.70
CA ILE A 89 -7.25 14.94 5.85
C ILE A 89 -5.99 15.73 5.52
N VAL A 90 -4.84 15.07 5.59
CA VAL A 90 -3.55 15.59 5.12
C VAL A 90 -2.93 14.58 4.16
N ASP A 91 -2.37 15.02 3.03
CA ASP A 91 -1.60 14.15 2.13
C ASP A 91 -0.22 14.73 1.80
N ASP A 92 0.68 13.86 1.30
CA ASP A 92 2.06 14.22 0.99
C ASP A 92 2.27 14.63 -0.49
N ARG A 93 1.20 14.75 -1.27
CA ARG A 93 1.21 15.06 -2.71
C ARG A 93 1.94 14.03 -3.57
N THR A 94 2.32 12.90 -3.05
CA THR A 94 2.74 11.78 -3.90
C THR A 94 1.54 11.14 -4.59
N ALA A 95 1.77 10.43 -5.70
CA ALA A 95 0.71 9.68 -6.38
C ALA A 95 0.03 8.66 -5.45
N TYR A 96 0.81 8.04 -4.54
CA TYR A 96 0.29 7.15 -3.51
C TYR A 96 -0.51 7.92 -2.45
N GLY A 97 0.13 8.87 -1.76
CA GLY A 97 -0.49 9.48 -0.58
C GLY A 97 -1.73 10.30 -0.90
N GLN A 98 -1.69 11.10 -1.98
CA GLN A 98 -2.86 11.82 -2.47
C GLN A 98 -3.94 10.85 -2.96
N GLY A 99 -3.57 9.86 -3.79
CA GLY A 99 -4.53 8.91 -4.36
C GLY A 99 -5.28 8.10 -3.29
N LEU A 100 -4.55 7.56 -2.30
CA LEU A 100 -5.18 6.84 -1.18
C LEU A 100 -6.07 7.76 -0.34
N ALA A 101 -5.64 8.98 -0.06
CA ALA A 101 -6.45 9.96 0.68
C ALA A 101 -7.74 10.34 -0.07
N ASP A 102 -7.71 10.42 -1.40
CA ASP A 102 -8.89 10.67 -2.23
C ASP A 102 -9.90 9.51 -2.14
N GLN A 103 -9.43 8.25 -2.17
CA GLN A 103 -10.29 7.07 -2.00
C GLN A 103 -10.90 7.00 -0.59
N PHE A 104 -10.09 7.30 0.44
CA PHE A 104 -10.57 7.40 1.81
C PHE A 104 -11.65 8.49 1.97
N GLU A 105 -11.38 9.70 1.47
CA GLU A 105 -12.32 10.82 1.51
C GLU A 105 -13.66 10.48 0.88
N LYS A 106 -13.61 9.89 -0.33
CA LYS A 106 -14.81 9.43 -1.05
C LYS A 106 -15.63 8.47 -0.21
N ALA A 107 -15.01 7.47 0.38
CA ALA A 107 -15.70 6.46 1.19
C ALA A 107 -16.22 7.01 2.52
N ALA A 108 -15.45 7.87 3.18
CA ALA A 108 -15.86 8.52 4.43
C ALA A 108 -17.09 9.41 4.21
N LYS A 109 -17.09 10.24 3.15
CA LYS A 109 -18.25 11.06 2.76
C LYS A 109 -19.47 10.21 2.44
N ALA A 110 -19.31 9.15 1.64
CA ALA A 110 -20.37 8.21 1.30
C ALA A 110 -20.94 7.50 2.54
N SER A 111 -20.15 7.33 3.58
CA SER A 111 -20.54 6.74 4.86
C SER A 111 -21.13 7.75 5.86
N GLY A 112 -21.22 9.04 5.50
CA GLY A 112 -21.88 10.09 6.30
C GLY A 112 -20.96 10.97 7.13
N ALA A 113 -19.63 10.93 6.92
CA ALA A 113 -18.71 11.85 7.56
C ALA A 113 -18.65 13.20 6.84
N THR A 114 -18.34 14.24 7.60
CA THR A 114 -17.99 15.58 7.09
C THR A 114 -16.48 15.72 7.07
N ILE A 115 -15.89 16.05 5.91
CA ILE A 115 -14.50 16.44 5.82
C ILE A 115 -14.40 17.91 6.18
N VAL A 116 -13.82 18.20 7.35
CA VAL A 116 -13.76 19.56 7.90
C VAL A 116 -12.58 20.35 7.36
N ASP A 117 -11.53 19.66 6.88
CA ASP A 117 -10.38 20.28 6.23
C ASP A 117 -9.65 19.27 5.34
N ARG A 118 -9.04 19.74 4.26
CA ARG A 118 -8.15 18.98 3.39
C ARG A 118 -6.87 19.77 3.17
N GLU A 119 -5.79 19.32 3.76
CA GLU A 119 -4.48 19.96 3.71
C GLU A 119 -3.45 19.05 3.04
N TYR A 120 -2.31 19.61 2.72
CA TYR A 120 -1.20 18.85 2.17
C TYR A 120 0.15 19.38 2.65
N ALA A 121 1.12 18.48 2.67
CA ALA A 121 2.53 18.78 2.84
C ALA A 121 3.32 18.04 1.75
N ASN A 122 4.58 18.38 1.56
CA ASN A 122 5.41 17.56 0.66
C ASN A 122 5.95 16.32 1.38
N ASP A 123 6.42 15.34 0.61
CA ASP A 123 6.97 14.07 1.06
C ASP A 123 8.30 14.17 1.84
N LYS A 124 8.80 15.38 2.07
CA LYS A 124 10.00 15.69 2.86
C LYS A 124 9.69 16.55 4.07
N ALA A 125 8.41 16.89 4.29
CA ALA A 125 8.00 17.72 5.40
C ALA A 125 8.31 17.05 6.75
N VAL A 126 8.82 17.82 7.69
CA VAL A 126 9.09 17.40 9.07
C VAL A 126 8.40 18.28 10.09
N ASP A 127 7.88 19.45 9.68
CA ASP A 127 7.12 20.38 10.52
C ASP A 127 5.69 20.53 9.95
N PHE A 128 4.74 20.15 10.77
CA PHE A 128 3.30 20.16 10.49
C PHE A 128 2.52 21.12 11.40
N LYS A 129 3.21 21.88 12.28
CA LYS A 129 2.56 22.67 13.33
C LYS A 129 1.55 23.65 12.79
N ALA A 130 1.82 24.34 11.69
CA ALA A 130 0.90 25.29 11.09
C ALA A 130 -0.40 24.59 10.62
N ILE A 131 -0.26 23.51 9.86
CA ILE A 131 -1.38 22.68 9.37
C ILE A 131 -2.16 22.11 10.56
N LEU A 132 -1.47 21.51 11.53
CA LEU A 132 -2.10 20.87 12.68
C LEU A 132 -2.79 21.90 13.61
N THR A 133 -2.27 23.11 13.73
CA THR A 133 -2.91 24.19 14.50
C THR A 133 -4.23 24.61 13.86
N LYS A 134 -4.26 24.76 12.53
CA LYS A 134 -5.48 25.02 11.77
C LYS A 134 -6.49 23.88 11.98
N ILE A 135 -6.06 22.62 11.75
CA ILE A 135 -6.90 21.43 11.91
C ILE A 135 -7.45 21.33 13.35
N LYS A 136 -6.62 21.58 14.36
CA LYS A 136 -7.03 21.55 15.77
C LYS A 136 -8.19 22.51 16.04
N SER A 137 -8.17 23.72 15.45
CA SER A 137 -9.24 24.71 15.65
C SER A 137 -10.61 24.26 15.15
N LEU A 138 -10.66 23.30 14.20
CA LEU A 138 -11.87 22.71 13.64
C LEU A 138 -12.42 21.56 14.48
N ASN A 139 -11.68 21.13 15.51
CA ASN A 139 -12.04 20.06 16.44
C ASN A 139 -12.49 18.77 15.71
N PRO A 140 -11.63 18.14 14.88
CA PRO A 140 -11.97 16.90 14.20
C PRO A 140 -11.98 15.71 15.18
N ASP A 141 -12.73 14.67 14.83
CA ASP A 141 -12.72 13.39 15.53
C ASP A 141 -11.54 12.50 15.08
N LEU A 142 -11.02 12.73 13.87
CA LEU A 142 -9.95 11.94 13.24
C LEU A 142 -9.10 12.85 12.34
N VAL A 143 -7.80 12.59 12.30
CA VAL A 143 -6.90 13.07 11.23
C VAL A 143 -6.52 11.87 10.38
N TYR A 144 -6.85 11.90 9.09
CA TYR A 144 -6.36 10.90 8.13
C TYR A 144 -5.11 11.42 7.42
N TYR A 145 -4.08 10.59 7.32
CA TYR A 145 -2.86 10.94 6.61
C TYR A 145 -2.57 9.98 5.45
N GLY A 146 -2.49 10.53 4.25
CA GLY A 146 -2.02 9.85 3.04
C GLY A 146 -0.54 10.14 2.82
N GLY A 147 0.32 9.19 3.14
CA GLY A 147 1.77 9.33 2.99
C GLY A 147 2.54 8.28 3.78
N ALA A 148 3.85 8.50 3.97
CA ALA A 148 4.77 7.55 4.55
C ALA A 148 5.04 7.75 6.05
N ASP A 149 5.66 6.75 6.66
CA ASP A 149 6.02 6.68 8.07
C ASP A 149 6.99 7.78 8.52
N SER A 150 7.93 8.16 7.64
CA SER A 150 8.92 9.22 7.90
C SER A 150 8.30 10.60 8.17
N GLN A 151 7.12 10.87 7.63
CA GLN A 151 6.33 12.07 7.88
C GLN A 151 5.26 11.85 8.96
N ALA A 152 4.61 10.67 8.98
CA ALA A 152 3.58 10.35 9.96
C ALA A 152 4.12 10.37 11.40
N GLY A 153 5.36 9.89 11.61
CA GLY A 153 6.00 9.88 12.92
C GLY A 153 6.17 11.28 13.55
N PRO A 154 6.81 12.24 12.86
CA PRO A 154 6.85 13.64 13.30
C PRO A 154 5.46 14.27 13.46
N MET A 155 4.53 13.97 12.53
CA MET A 155 3.15 14.49 12.58
C MET A 155 2.44 14.10 13.86
N VAL A 156 2.42 12.80 14.22
CA VAL A 156 1.71 12.33 15.42
C VAL A 156 2.34 12.87 16.71
N LYS A 157 3.67 13.05 16.76
CA LYS A 157 4.34 13.73 17.87
C LYS A 157 3.86 15.17 18.03
N GLN A 158 3.75 15.89 16.91
CA GLN A 158 3.29 17.28 16.92
C GLN A 158 1.80 17.38 17.28
N MET A 159 0.95 16.43 16.83
CA MET A 159 -0.44 16.32 17.30
C MET A 159 -0.51 16.19 18.82
N LYS A 160 0.31 15.32 19.42
CA LYS A 160 0.42 15.15 20.88
C LYS A 160 0.85 16.46 21.57
N THR A 161 1.94 17.08 21.07
CA THR A 161 2.48 18.33 21.62
C THR A 161 1.46 19.47 21.59
N LEU A 162 0.65 19.53 20.53
CA LEU A 162 -0.45 20.49 20.40
C LEU A 162 -1.68 20.13 21.25
N GLY A 163 -1.68 18.98 21.94
CA GLY A 163 -2.82 18.51 22.74
C GLY A 163 -4.05 18.18 21.90
N MET A 164 -3.87 17.69 20.67
CA MET A 164 -4.97 17.21 19.84
C MET A 164 -5.51 15.89 20.41
N ARG A 165 -6.84 15.78 20.46
CA ARG A 165 -7.52 14.53 20.93
C ARG A 165 -7.79 13.55 19.79
N ALA A 166 -7.89 14.06 18.56
CA ALA A 166 -8.12 13.24 17.38
C ALA A 166 -6.95 12.26 17.18
N PRO A 167 -7.21 10.94 17.02
CA PRO A 167 -6.18 9.99 16.63
C PRO A 167 -5.76 10.21 15.18
N LEU A 168 -4.56 9.69 14.84
CA LEU A 168 -4.10 9.58 13.47
C LEU A 168 -4.60 8.27 12.85
N MET A 169 -5.08 8.31 11.60
CA MET A 169 -5.31 7.14 10.77
C MET A 169 -4.57 7.29 9.44
N ALA A 170 -3.99 6.21 8.92
CA ALA A 170 -3.16 6.26 7.72
C ALA A 170 -3.21 4.94 6.92
N GLY A 171 -2.51 4.91 5.78
CA GLY A 171 -2.35 3.73 4.93
C GLY A 171 -1.19 2.83 5.34
N GLU A 172 -0.93 1.80 4.50
CA GLU A 172 0.05 0.74 4.77
C GLU A 172 1.48 1.24 4.94
N MET A 173 1.87 2.33 4.28
CA MET A 173 3.22 2.90 4.43
C MET A 173 3.49 3.49 5.83
N VAL A 174 2.47 3.56 6.69
CA VAL A 174 2.61 3.94 8.10
C VAL A 174 2.60 2.70 9.02
N LYS A 175 2.05 1.57 8.57
CA LYS A 175 2.05 0.31 9.33
C LYS A 175 3.43 -0.35 9.29
N THR A 176 4.44 0.28 9.89
CA THR A 176 5.85 -0.14 9.91
C THR A 176 6.45 -0.06 11.31
N ASP A 177 7.52 -0.81 11.54
CA ASP A 177 8.32 -0.68 12.76
C ASP A 177 9.08 0.66 12.80
N THR A 178 9.39 1.22 11.64
CA THR A 178 10.01 2.54 11.50
C THR A 178 9.09 3.63 12.07
N PHE A 179 7.79 3.59 11.75
CA PHE A 179 6.81 4.50 12.35
C PHE A 179 6.82 4.40 13.87
N LEU A 180 6.77 3.18 14.43
CA LEU A 180 6.79 2.99 15.89
C LEU A 180 8.06 3.57 16.53
N LYS A 181 9.22 3.36 15.91
CA LYS A 181 10.50 3.92 16.37
C LYS A 181 10.52 5.44 16.32
N ILE A 182 10.04 6.04 15.22
CA ILE A 182 10.02 7.50 15.07
C ILE A 182 9.01 8.14 16.01
N ALA A 183 7.79 7.61 16.06
CA ALA A 183 6.70 8.18 16.84
C ALA A 183 6.86 7.95 18.36
N GLY A 184 7.48 6.84 18.77
CA GLY A 184 7.61 6.45 20.17
C GLY A 184 6.23 6.31 20.84
N THR A 185 6.09 6.83 22.05
CA THR A 185 4.81 6.78 22.81
C THR A 185 3.68 7.57 22.14
N ALA A 186 3.98 8.48 21.23
CA ALA A 186 2.96 9.22 20.50
C ALA A 186 2.23 8.34 19.46
N ALA A 187 2.78 7.17 19.11
CA ALA A 187 2.16 6.22 18.19
C ALA A 187 0.85 5.63 18.73
N ASP A 188 0.70 5.53 20.05
CA ASP A 188 -0.45 4.87 20.67
C ASP A 188 -1.79 5.48 20.22
N GLY A 189 -2.69 4.58 19.84
CA GLY A 189 -4.00 4.96 19.29
C GLY A 189 -4.01 5.21 17.78
N THR A 190 -2.85 5.28 17.12
CA THR A 190 -2.79 5.39 15.65
C THR A 190 -3.40 4.15 15.00
N VAL A 191 -4.23 4.37 13.98
CA VAL A 191 -4.82 3.31 13.16
C VAL A 191 -4.15 3.31 11.79
N ALA A 192 -3.88 2.13 11.24
CA ALA A 192 -3.38 2.02 9.86
C ALA A 192 -4.08 0.86 9.13
N SER A 193 -4.32 1.05 7.83
CA SER A 193 -4.74 -0.03 6.94
C SER A 193 -3.50 -0.68 6.31
N LEU A 194 -3.63 -1.95 5.95
CA LEU A 194 -2.66 -2.70 5.16
C LEU A 194 -3.38 -3.36 3.99
N ALA A 195 -2.84 -3.22 2.79
CA ALA A 195 -3.33 -3.86 1.58
C ALA A 195 -2.95 -5.36 1.56
N GLY A 196 -3.57 -6.15 2.45
CA GLY A 196 -3.34 -7.58 2.60
C GLY A 196 -3.86 -8.14 3.92
N LEU A 197 -3.63 -9.45 4.13
CA LEU A 197 -3.92 -10.14 5.38
C LEU A 197 -2.75 -10.05 6.38
N PRO A 198 -2.98 -10.22 7.68
CA PRO A 198 -1.93 -10.49 8.65
C PRO A 198 -1.16 -11.75 8.27
N LEU A 199 0.13 -11.79 8.55
CA LEU A 199 1.02 -12.88 8.16
C LEU A 199 0.57 -14.25 8.68
N ASP A 200 0.01 -14.29 9.89
CA ASP A 200 -0.54 -15.48 10.53
C ASP A 200 -1.90 -15.93 9.96
N GLU A 201 -2.63 -15.04 9.28
CA GLU A 201 -3.86 -15.35 8.55
C GLU A 201 -3.60 -15.71 7.07
N MET A 202 -2.40 -15.49 6.55
CA MET A 202 -2.03 -15.86 5.18
C MET A 202 -2.00 -17.38 5.02
N PRO A 203 -2.58 -17.95 3.94
CA PRO A 203 -2.64 -19.41 3.74
C PRO A 203 -1.28 -20.13 3.80
N GLY A 204 -0.23 -19.49 3.26
CA GLY A 204 1.14 -19.99 3.30
C GLY A 204 2.02 -19.35 4.36
N GLY A 205 1.47 -18.50 5.23
CA GLY A 205 2.24 -17.61 6.11
C GLY A 205 3.13 -18.35 7.08
N ALA A 206 2.61 -19.33 7.81
CA ALA A 206 3.39 -20.08 8.80
C ALA A 206 4.60 -20.80 8.17
N ALA A 207 4.39 -21.46 7.04
CA ALA A 207 5.47 -22.14 6.30
C ALA A 207 6.50 -21.15 5.74
N TYR A 208 6.03 -19.98 5.27
CA TYR A 208 6.89 -18.92 4.77
C TYR A 208 7.79 -18.36 5.88
N VAL A 209 7.21 -18.03 7.04
CA VAL A 209 7.94 -17.54 8.21
C VAL A 209 9.04 -18.52 8.61
N ALA A 210 8.70 -19.82 8.74
CA ALA A 210 9.66 -20.84 9.13
C ALA A 210 10.84 -20.94 8.15
N LYS A 211 10.57 -20.96 6.84
CA LYS A 211 11.59 -21.01 5.79
C LYS A 211 12.44 -19.74 5.74
N TYR A 212 11.81 -18.57 5.86
CA TYR A 212 12.48 -17.28 5.84
C TYR A 212 13.46 -17.17 7.02
N LYS A 213 12.97 -17.48 8.23
CA LYS A 213 13.80 -17.46 9.45
C LYS A 213 14.98 -18.44 9.35
N ALA A 214 14.73 -19.66 8.87
CA ALA A 214 15.78 -20.66 8.70
C ALA A 214 16.86 -20.24 7.68
N ARG A 215 16.48 -19.49 6.63
CA ARG A 215 17.41 -19.09 5.58
C ARG A 215 18.18 -17.81 5.89
N PHE A 216 17.49 -16.80 6.49
CA PHE A 216 18.04 -15.45 6.64
C PHE A 216 18.33 -15.07 8.09
N ASN A 217 17.85 -15.85 9.06
CA ASN A 217 17.91 -15.56 10.49
C ASN A 217 17.29 -14.18 10.85
N GLU A 218 16.33 -13.72 10.05
CA GLU A 218 15.64 -12.44 10.21
C GLU A 218 14.13 -12.67 10.28
N ASP A 219 13.38 -11.67 10.75
CA ASP A 219 11.94 -11.69 10.76
C ASP A 219 11.38 -11.19 9.41
N VAL A 220 10.26 -11.79 9.00
CA VAL A 220 9.60 -11.45 7.75
C VAL A 220 9.07 -10.02 7.80
N GLN A 221 9.49 -9.19 6.85
CA GLN A 221 9.00 -7.83 6.69
C GLN A 221 7.66 -7.79 5.95
N THR A 222 6.88 -6.73 6.17
CA THR A 222 5.49 -6.57 5.69
C THR A 222 5.28 -6.95 4.23
N TYR A 223 6.18 -6.55 3.34
CA TYR A 223 6.00 -6.71 1.90
C TYR A 223 6.65 -7.98 1.31
N SER A 224 7.44 -8.68 2.11
CA SER A 224 8.19 -9.86 1.67
C SER A 224 7.33 -10.99 1.07
N PRO A 225 6.19 -11.40 1.67
CA PRO A 225 5.34 -12.45 1.10
C PRO A 225 4.74 -12.07 -0.25
N TYR A 226 4.39 -10.80 -0.46
CA TYR A 226 3.81 -10.33 -1.72
C TYR A 226 4.84 -10.31 -2.85
N ALA A 227 6.07 -9.85 -2.58
CA ALA A 227 7.17 -9.89 -3.53
C ALA A 227 7.50 -11.34 -3.92
N TYR A 228 7.50 -12.26 -2.95
CA TYR A 228 7.71 -13.68 -3.20
C TYR A 228 6.62 -14.24 -4.12
N ASP A 229 5.35 -13.99 -3.84
CA ASP A 229 4.24 -14.48 -4.66
C ASP A 229 4.27 -13.89 -6.07
N GLY A 230 4.61 -12.60 -6.22
CA GLY A 230 4.79 -11.96 -7.52
C GLY A 230 5.90 -12.62 -8.34
N ALA A 231 7.05 -12.90 -7.71
CA ALA A 231 8.15 -13.62 -8.37
C ALA A 231 7.73 -15.04 -8.78
N MET A 232 7.06 -15.76 -7.89
CA MET A 232 6.60 -17.12 -8.17
C MET A 232 5.55 -17.17 -9.27
N ALA A 233 4.65 -16.19 -9.36
CA ALA A 233 3.68 -16.06 -10.45
C ALA A 233 4.39 -15.87 -11.81
N MET A 234 5.39 -14.98 -11.86
CA MET A 234 6.18 -14.76 -13.06
C MET A 234 6.94 -16.01 -13.48
N PHE A 235 7.62 -16.68 -12.54
CA PHE A 235 8.36 -17.92 -12.82
C PHE A 235 7.44 -19.07 -13.24
N ALA A 236 6.26 -19.20 -12.64
CA ALA A 236 5.28 -20.21 -13.03
C ALA A 236 4.80 -19.96 -14.48
N ALA A 237 4.56 -18.71 -14.86
CA ALA A 237 4.19 -18.37 -16.23
C ALA A 237 5.32 -18.67 -17.23
N MET A 238 6.57 -18.32 -16.92
CA MET A 238 7.74 -18.65 -17.73
C MET A 238 7.92 -20.15 -17.89
N LYS A 239 7.77 -20.91 -16.80
CA LYS A 239 7.85 -22.38 -16.82
C LYS A 239 6.75 -22.97 -17.68
N SER A 240 5.51 -22.51 -17.56
CA SER A 240 4.39 -22.99 -18.37
C SER A 240 4.55 -22.66 -19.85
N ALA A 241 5.19 -21.53 -20.17
CA ALA A 241 5.54 -21.14 -21.54
C ALA A 241 6.75 -21.90 -22.11
N ASN A 242 7.49 -22.60 -21.25
CA ASN A 242 8.83 -23.13 -21.55
C ASN A 242 9.73 -22.05 -22.18
N SER A 243 9.64 -20.81 -21.70
CA SER A 243 10.33 -19.66 -22.29
C SER A 243 10.36 -18.47 -21.31
N THR A 244 11.45 -17.72 -21.34
CA THR A 244 11.57 -16.42 -20.70
C THR A 244 11.22 -15.25 -21.62
N ASP A 245 10.83 -15.54 -22.87
CA ASP A 245 10.38 -14.52 -23.82
C ASP A 245 9.06 -13.90 -23.32
N PRO A 246 9.03 -12.56 -23.07
CA PRO A 246 7.83 -11.87 -22.59
C PRO A 246 6.59 -12.13 -23.45
N ALA A 247 6.73 -12.15 -24.77
CA ALA A 247 5.60 -12.38 -25.69
C ALA A 247 4.95 -13.76 -25.48
N LYS A 248 5.72 -14.77 -25.04
CA LYS A 248 5.24 -16.13 -24.83
C LYS A 248 4.61 -16.32 -23.44
N TYR A 249 5.21 -15.75 -22.39
CA TYR A 249 4.73 -16.01 -21.04
C TYR A 249 3.70 -15.00 -20.54
N LEU A 250 3.64 -13.77 -21.07
CA LEU A 250 2.68 -12.73 -20.67
C LEU A 250 1.21 -13.22 -20.73
N PRO A 251 0.74 -13.89 -21.78
CA PRO A 251 -0.63 -14.41 -21.81
C PRO A 251 -0.93 -15.46 -20.73
N LEU A 252 0.10 -16.19 -20.28
CA LEU A 252 -0.02 -17.18 -19.21
C LEU A 252 0.03 -16.50 -17.83
N LEU A 253 0.85 -15.48 -17.67
CA LEU A 253 0.87 -14.65 -16.46
C LEU A 253 -0.50 -14.01 -16.21
N ALA A 254 -1.13 -13.45 -17.24
CA ALA A 254 -2.47 -12.85 -17.16
C ALA A 254 -3.56 -13.87 -16.76
N LYS A 255 -3.31 -15.15 -16.96
CA LYS A 255 -4.21 -16.28 -16.60
C LYS A 255 -3.76 -17.01 -15.34
N THR A 256 -2.83 -16.44 -14.58
CA THR A 256 -2.34 -17.03 -13.33
C THR A 256 -3.51 -17.43 -12.43
N GLY A 257 -3.42 -18.63 -11.87
CA GLY A 257 -4.35 -19.19 -10.89
C GLY A 257 -3.59 -20.19 -10.03
N MET A 258 -2.76 -19.70 -9.08
CA MET A 258 -1.88 -20.54 -8.27
C MET A 258 -2.09 -20.29 -6.78
N ALA A 259 -1.78 -21.30 -5.97
CA ALA A 259 -1.66 -21.10 -4.52
C ALA A 259 -0.34 -20.35 -4.24
N GLY A 260 -0.45 -19.29 -3.43
CA GLY A 260 0.66 -18.48 -2.96
C GLY A 260 0.79 -18.49 -1.44
N VAL A 261 1.69 -17.70 -0.95
CA VAL A 261 1.82 -17.41 0.50
C VAL A 261 0.65 -16.55 0.95
N THR A 262 0.32 -15.52 0.17
CA THR A 262 -0.65 -14.46 0.51
C THR A 262 -2.09 -14.84 0.19
N SER A 263 -2.32 -15.80 -0.71
CA SER A 263 -3.64 -16.17 -1.19
C SER A 263 -3.72 -17.67 -1.54
N LYS A 264 -4.86 -18.30 -1.28
CA LYS A 264 -5.15 -19.67 -1.73
C LYS A 264 -5.21 -19.76 -3.26
N GLN A 265 -5.61 -18.67 -3.91
CA GLN A 265 -5.72 -18.57 -5.36
C GLN A 265 -5.30 -17.16 -5.80
N LEU A 266 -4.01 -16.98 -6.02
CA LEU A 266 -3.48 -15.76 -6.61
C LEU A 266 -3.90 -15.71 -8.08
N ALA A 267 -4.69 -14.71 -8.43
CA ALA A 267 -5.21 -14.53 -9.79
C ALA A 267 -5.39 -13.04 -10.09
N TYR A 268 -5.25 -12.68 -11.36
CA TYR A 268 -5.42 -11.32 -11.85
C TYR A 268 -6.75 -11.13 -12.58
N ASP A 269 -7.30 -9.93 -12.51
CA ASP A 269 -8.41 -9.50 -13.34
C ASP A 269 -7.92 -9.04 -14.73
N SER A 270 -8.84 -8.55 -15.56
CA SER A 270 -8.52 -8.09 -16.93
C SER A 270 -7.63 -6.84 -16.99
N LYS A 271 -7.47 -6.15 -15.86
CA LYS A 271 -6.61 -4.95 -15.73
C LYS A 271 -5.24 -5.28 -15.15
N GLY A 272 -5.06 -6.47 -14.56
CA GLY A 272 -3.86 -6.86 -13.84
C GLY A 272 -3.93 -6.62 -12.33
N ASP A 273 -5.09 -6.29 -11.78
CA ASP A 273 -5.30 -6.21 -10.33
C ASP A 273 -5.54 -7.59 -9.73
N LEU A 274 -5.13 -7.78 -8.48
CA LEU A 274 -5.43 -9.01 -7.74
C LEU A 274 -6.93 -9.17 -7.55
N LYS A 275 -7.44 -10.36 -7.88
CA LYS A 275 -8.78 -10.81 -7.45
C LYS A 275 -8.74 -11.17 -5.97
N ASN A 276 -9.81 -10.86 -5.25
CA ASN A 276 -9.99 -11.23 -3.83
C ASN A 276 -8.89 -10.70 -2.88
N GLY A 277 -8.33 -9.54 -3.17
CA GLY A 277 -7.38 -8.90 -2.27
C GLY A 277 -7.99 -8.60 -0.90
N GLY A 278 -7.21 -8.78 0.18
CA GLY A 278 -7.61 -8.45 1.55
C GLY A 278 -7.18 -7.05 1.96
N ILE A 279 -7.87 -6.49 2.94
CA ILE A 279 -7.47 -5.28 3.66
C ILE A 279 -7.54 -5.58 5.16
N THR A 280 -6.50 -5.23 5.90
CA THR A 280 -6.47 -5.36 7.35
C THR A 280 -6.29 -4.01 8.01
N LEU A 281 -7.07 -3.73 9.04
CA LEU A 281 -6.97 -2.56 9.90
C LEU A 281 -6.19 -2.96 11.17
N TYR A 282 -5.23 -2.11 11.54
CA TYR A 282 -4.40 -2.26 12.72
C TYR A 282 -4.52 -1.02 13.61
N LYS A 283 -4.24 -1.18 14.89
CA LYS A 283 -4.11 -0.08 15.86
C LYS A 283 -2.84 -0.27 16.67
N VAL A 284 -2.17 0.82 16.98
CA VAL A 284 -1.06 0.78 17.94
C VAL A 284 -1.63 0.73 19.35
N VAL A 285 -1.26 -0.30 20.08
CA VAL A 285 -1.59 -0.53 21.50
C VAL A 285 -0.30 -0.89 22.22
N ASP A 286 0.05 -0.14 23.26
CA ASP A 286 1.28 -0.34 24.04
C ASP A 286 2.54 -0.44 23.17
N GLY A 287 2.63 0.45 22.17
CA GLY A 287 3.76 0.53 21.24
C GLY A 287 3.84 -0.60 20.21
N LYS A 288 2.79 -1.40 20.02
CA LYS A 288 2.75 -2.53 19.06
C LYS A 288 1.54 -2.43 18.15
N TRP A 289 1.71 -2.84 16.89
CA TRP A 289 0.61 -3.01 15.96
C TRP A 289 -0.24 -4.23 16.35
N THR A 290 -1.52 -4.00 16.60
CA THR A 290 -2.53 -5.02 16.94
C THR A 290 -3.60 -5.02 15.84
N THR A 291 -3.95 -6.20 15.35
CA THR A 291 -5.01 -6.37 14.35
C THR A 291 -6.38 -5.99 14.93
N LEU A 292 -7.13 -5.17 14.23
CA LEU A 292 -8.52 -4.83 14.57
C LEU A 292 -9.52 -5.64 13.75
N GLN A 293 -9.31 -5.69 12.44
CA GLN A 293 -10.26 -6.32 11.50
C GLN A 293 -9.58 -6.62 10.17
N SER A 294 -9.87 -7.78 9.57
CA SER A 294 -9.54 -8.12 8.19
C SER A 294 -10.82 -8.19 7.34
N VAL A 295 -10.75 -7.70 6.10
CA VAL A 295 -11.86 -7.66 5.13
C VAL A 295 -11.36 -8.23 3.81
N GLY A 296 -12.07 -9.22 3.24
CA GLY A 296 -11.64 -9.91 2.01
C GLY A 296 -10.43 -10.82 2.22
N GLY A 297 -9.77 -11.21 1.12
CA GLY A 297 -8.52 -11.98 1.16
C GLY A 297 -8.64 -13.49 1.47
N LYS A 298 -9.86 -14.02 1.58
CA LYS A 298 -10.11 -15.45 1.94
C LYS A 298 -10.55 -16.27 0.74
#